data_6b64b82412033eab8a7b65623655f0c2
#
_entry.id   6b64b82412033eab8a7b65623655f0c2
#
_cell.length_a   1.000
_cell.length_b   1.000
_cell.length_c   1.000
_cell.angle_alpha   90.00
_cell.angle_beta   90.00
_cell.angle_gamma   90.00
#
_symmetry.space_group_name_H-M   'P 1'
#
loop_
_entity.id
_entity.type
_entity.pdbx_description
1 polymer ?
#
loop_
_entity_poly.entity_id
_entity_poly.type
_entity_poly.pdbx_seq_one_letter_code
_entity_poly.pdbx_strand_id
1 'polypeptide(L)'
;NGIYHLTSGQLIFHRPNEFHNLIAIGNTAPNIVVVSFECDSPCMKFFEKKLLKLSDSERNLMGMLIAEARRCIATPLDNPYTEKMEKKEDFLFGSQQLIRIYLEQMLIYMIRRNSSPPMTVPVGKFVNLKNNSAVYKRVIAYMEDHIRENITLYDLCHDNMIGRSQL
;
A
#
# COMPACT_ATOMS: atom_id res chain seq x y z
N ASN A 1 -3.33 20.67 15.61
CA ASN A 1 -3.84 21.37 14.43
C ASN A 1 -2.78 22.36 14.01
N GLY A 2 -2.27 22.28 12.80
CA GLY A 2 -1.24 23.18 12.24
C GLY A 2 -1.66 23.68 10.85
N ILE A 3 -1.14 24.83 10.48
CA ILE A 3 -1.26 25.37 9.12
C ILE A 3 0.02 25.01 8.38
N TYR A 4 -0.12 24.38 7.21
CA TYR A 4 0.98 24.00 6.35
C TYR A 4 0.85 24.72 5.01
N HIS A 5 1.93 25.35 4.57
CA HIS A 5 1.99 25.96 3.24
C HIS A 5 2.58 24.95 2.25
N LEU A 6 1.75 24.49 1.32
CA LEU A 6 2.20 23.58 0.27
C LEU A 6 2.57 24.36 -0.98
N THR A 7 3.67 23.96 -1.59
CA THR A 7 4.11 24.43 -2.91
C THR A 7 4.10 23.27 -3.91
N SER A 8 4.25 23.57 -5.19
CA SER A 8 4.24 22.55 -6.25
C SER A 8 5.21 21.41 -5.96
N GLY A 9 4.71 20.19 -6.08
CA GLY A 9 5.45 18.96 -5.83
C GLY A 9 5.65 18.59 -4.37
N GLN A 10 5.00 19.29 -3.45
CA GLN A 10 4.92 18.87 -2.06
C GLN A 10 3.64 18.09 -1.79
N LEU A 11 3.69 17.26 -0.75
CA LEU A 11 2.56 16.48 -0.27
C LEU A 11 2.55 16.40 1.26
N ILE A 12 1.37 16.15 1.80
CA ILE A 12 1.12 15.94 3.22
C ILE A 12 0.14 14.78 3.38
N PHE A 13 0.31 14.02 4.45
CA PHE A 13 -0.61 12.93 4.81
C PHE A 13 -1.52 13.36 5.95
N HIS A 14 -2.80 13.06 5.81
CA HIS A 14 -3.81 13.20 6.86
C HIS A 14 -4.08 11.83 7.49
N ARG A 15 -4.27 11.81 8.80
CA ARG A 15 -4.65 10.60 9.51
C ARG A 15 -6.14 10.31 9.34
N PRO A 16 -6.57 9.08 9.53
CA PRO A 16 -8.00 8.76 9.58
C PRO A 16 -8.74 9.70 10.57
N ASN A 17 -9.91 10.19 10.15
CA ASN A 17 -10.76 11.08 10.94
C ASN A 17 -10.12 12.44 11.35
N GLU A 18 -9.01 12.83 10.74
CA GLU A 18 -8.42 14.15 10.95
C GLU A 18 -9.15 15.18 10.10
N PHE A 19 -9.78 16.17 10.76
CA PHE A 19 -10.39 17.28 10.03
C PHE A 19 -9.30 18.11 9.36
N HIS A 20 -9.45 18.30 8.06
CA HIS A 20 -8.54 19.12 7.26
C HIS A 20 -9.32 19.96 6.24
N ASN A 21 -8.77 21.08 5.87
CA ASN A 21 -9.28 21.97 4.85
C ASN A 21 -8.13 22.46 3.98
N LEU A 22 -8.43 22.78 2.73
CA LEU A 22 -7.47 23.31 1.79
C LEU A 22 -7.91 24.69 1.33
N ILE A 23 -6.99 25.65 1.40
CA ILE A 23 -7.25 27.03 0.98
C ILE A 23 -6.23 27.39 -0.09
N ALA A 24 -6.70 27.73 -1.29
CA ALA A 24 -5.85 28.27 -2.34
C ALA A 24 -5.43 29.70 -1.98
N ILE A 25 -4.14 30.00 -2.06
CA ILE A 25 -3.58 31.32 -1.80
C ILE A 25 -3.05 31.87 -3.12
N GLY A 26 -3.40 33.12 -3.44
CA GLY A 26 -2.97 33.77 -4.67
C GLY A 26 -4.03 33.75 -5.79
N ASN A 27 -3.60 34.10 -7.00
CA ASN A 27 -4.50 34.34 -8.15
C ASN A 27 -4.59 33.13 -9.10
N THR A 28 -3.94 32.01 -8.78
CA THR A 28 -3.94 30.81 -9.64
C THR A 28 -4.48 29.62 -8.87
N ALA A 29 -5.47 28.95 -9.45
CA ALA A 29 -6.00 27.73 -8.86
C ALA A 29 -4.95 26.60 -8.91
N PRO A 30 -4.64 25.96 -7.78
CA PRO A 30 -3.67 24.87 -7.75
C PRO A 30 -4.28 23.58 -8.34
N ASN A 31 -3.46 22.80 -9.07
CA ASN A 31 -3.79 21.43 -9.39
C ASN A 31 -3.40 20.53 -8.21
N ILE A 32 -4.38 19.81 -7.68
CA ILE A 32 -4.21 18.98 -6.49
C ILE A 32 -4.61 17.56 -6.84
N VAL A 33 -3.85 16.60 -6.32
CA VAL A 33 -4.18 15.18 -6.38
C VAL A 33 -4.44 14.70 -4.96
N VAL A 34 -5.63 14.17 -4.72
CA VAL A 34 -6.02 13.55 -3.46
C VAL A 34 -6.13 12.05 -3.68
N VAL A 35 -5.43 11.28 -2.86
CA VAL A 35 -5.49 9.81 -2.86
C VAL A 35 -5.87 9.35 -1.47
N SER A 36 -7.03 8.71 -1.36
CA SER A 36 -7.49 8.09 -0.11
C SER A 36 -7.20 6.59 -0.14
N PHE A 37 -6.62 6.07 0.92
CA PHE A 37 -6.29 4.64 1.05
C PHE A 37 -6.29 4.23 2.52
N GLU A 38 -6.43 2.93 2.75
CA GLU A 38 -6.34 2.32 4.07
C GLU A 38 -5.03 1.55 4.20
N CYS A 39 -4.34 1.74 5.32
CA CYS A 39 -3.09 1.03 5.60
C CYS A 39 -2.82 1.00 7.11
N ASP A 40 -2.85 -0.19 7.70
CA ASP A 40 -2.60 -0.43 9.14
C ASP A 40 -1.12 -0.66 9.45
N SER A 41 -0.24 -0.53 8.46
CA SER A 41 1.19 -0.75 8.68
C SER A 41 1.77 0.29 9.64
N PRO A 42 2.55 -0.15 10.65
CA PRO A 42 3.25 0.77 11.56
C PRO A 42 4.17 1.76 10.87
N CYS A 43 4.61 1.49 9.64
CA CYS A 43 5.45 2.41 8.86
C CYS A 43 4.71 3.72 8.50
N MET A 44 3.36 3.76 8.54
CA MET A 44 2.57 4.97 8.29
C MET A 44 2.85 6.07 9.30
N LYS A 45 3.33 5.76 10.50
CA LYS A 45 3.82 6.75 11.48
C LYS A 45 4.93 7.65 10.93
N PHE A 46 5.69 7.14 9.95
CA PHE A 46 6.72 7.95 9.29
C PHE A 46 6.14 9.21 8.64
N PHE A 47 4.93 9.15 8.10
CA PHE A 47 4.31 10.24 7.36
C PHE A 47 3.58 11.27 8.24
N GLU A 48 3.39 10.98 9.52
CA GLU A 48 2.65 11.87 10.41
C GLU A 48 3.33 13.24 10.54
N LYS A 49 2.56 14.31 10.35
CA LYS A 49 2.97 15.71 10.49
C LYS A 49 4.21 16.10 9.64
N LYS A 50 4.45 15.38 8.55
CA LYS A 50 5.55 15.67 7.64
C LYS A 50 5.07 16.30 6.35
N LEU A 51 5.73 17.37 5.96
CA LEU A 51 5.67 17.93 4.63
C LEU A 51 6.81 17.33 3.80
N LEU A 52 6.48 16.58 2.78
CA LEU A 52 7.47 15.90 1.92
C LEU A 52 7.45 16.52 0.52
N LYS A 53 8.59 16.46 -0.16
CA LYS A 53 8.73 16.87 -1.56
C LYS A 53 8.90 15.61 -2.41
N LEU A 54 8.12 15.49 -3.47
CA LEU A 54 8.24 14.39 -4.43
C LEU A 54 9.55 14.46 -5.22
N SER A 55 10.24 13.34 -5.34
CA SER A 55 11.29 13.13 -6.34
C SER A 55 10.67 12.90 -7.73
N ASP A 56 11.50 12.93 -8.78
CA ASP A 56 11.02 12.67 -10.14
C ASP A 56 10.48 11.25 -10.30
N SER A 57 11.11 10.25 -9.65
CA SER A 57 10.60 8.87 -9.63
C SER A 57 9.23 8.77 -8.98
N GLU A 58 9.03 9.45 -7.85
CA GLU A 58 7.74 9.48 -7.14
C GLU A 58 6.67 10.22 -7.93
N ARG A 59 7.04 11.30 -8.65
CA ARG A 59 6.13 12.00 -9.59
C ARG A 59 5.70 11.10 -10.74
N ASN A 60 6.62 10.33 -11.31
CA ASN A 60 6.30 9.38 -12.37
C ASN A 60 5.33 8.29 -11.89
N LEU A 61 5.55 7.75 -10.68
CA LEU A 61 4.64 6.78 -10.08
C LEU A 61 3.24 7.38 -9.85
N MET A 62 3.16 8.61 -9.38
CA MET A 62 1.89 9.34 -9.25
C MET A 62 1.20 9.52 -10.61
N GLY A 63 1.94 9.87 -11.64
CA GLY A 63 1.42 9.99 -13.01
C GLY A 63 0.86 8.66 -13.54
N MET A 64 1.57 7.56 -13.33
CA MET A 64 1.12 6.21 -13.71
C MET A 64 -0.14 5.80 -12.91
N LEU A 65 -0.19 6.08 -11.62
CA LEU A 65 -1.35 5.84 -10.78
C LEU A 65 -2.59 6.58 -11.31
N ILE A 66 -2.46 7.87 -11.61
CA ILE A 66 -3.55 8.69 -12.16
C ILE A 66 -3.99 8.15 -13.53
N ALA A 67 -3.06 7.74 -14.38
CA ALA A 67 -3.37 7.16 -15.68
C ALA A 67 -4.20 5.87 -15.55
N GLU A 68 -3.85 4.98 -14.62
CA GLU A 68 -4.64 3.76 -14.36
C GLU A 68 -6.00 4.11 -13.72
N ALA A 69 -6.06 5.09 -12.81
CA ALA A 69 -7.31 5.54 -12.23
C ALA A 69 -8.29 6.03 -13.31
N ARG A 70 -7.82 6.83 -14.26
CA ARG A 70 -8.65 7.29 -15.41
C ARG A 70 -9.14 6.15 -16.31
N ARG A 71 -8.44 5.03 -16.35
CA ARG A 71 -8.84 3.85 -17.11
C ARG A 71 -9.96 3.07 -16.46
N CYS A 72 -9.97 2.97 -15.12
CA CYS A 72 -10.91 2.12 -14.39
C CYS A 72 -12.02 2.87 -13.64
N ILE A 73 -11.91 4.18 -13.45
CA ILE A 73 -12.92 5.00 -12.78
C ILE A 73 -13.76 5.72 -13.83
N ALA A 74 -15.10 5.60 -13.71
CA ALA A 74 -16.06 6.26 -14.58
C ALA A 74 -16.28 7.72 -14.19
N THR A 75 -16.28 7.99 -12.89
CA THR A 75 -16.48 9.34 -12.34
C THR A 75 -15.31 10.26 -12.75
N PRO A 76 -15.60 11.47 -13.26
CA PRO A 76 -14.56 12.45 -13.56
C PRO A 76 -13.67 12.74 -12.35
N LEU A 77 -12.35 12.57 -12.48
CA LEU A 77 -11.38 12.75 -11.38
C LEU A 77 -11.09 14.24 -11.09
N ASP A 78 -11.53 15.14 -11.92
CA ASP A 78 -11.35 16.60 -11.83
C ASP A 78 -12.55 17.32 -11.22
N ASN A 79 -13.57 16.59 -10.77
CA ASN A 79 -14.72 17.16 -10.08
C ASN A 79 -14.48 17.19 -8.55
N PRO A 80 -14.29 18.37 -7.94
CA PRO A 80 -14.04 18.48 -6.50
C PRO A 80 -15.27 18.17 -5.63
N TYR A 81 -16.46 18.09 -6.23
CA TYR A 81 -17.73 17.81 -5.52
C TYR A 81 -18.15 16.35 -5.61
N THR A 82 -17.24 15.48 -6.04
CA THR A 82 -17.52 14.05 -6.14
C THR A 82 -17.62 13.43 -4.75
N GLU A 83 -18.79 12.96 -4.38
CA GLU A 83 -19.02 12.24 -3.11
C GLU A 83 -18.73 10.75 -3.22
N LYS A 84 -18.93 10.17 -4.40
CA LYS A 84 -18.75 8.74 -4.64
C LYS A 84 -18.05 8.49 -5.97
N MET A 85 -17.03 7.67 -5.95
CA MET A 85 -16.36 7.21 -7.15
C MET A 85 -16.98 5.91 -7.66
N GLU A 86 -17.34 5.90 -8.94
CA GLU A 86 -17.89 4.74 -9.62
C GLU A 86 -16.84 4.13 -10.56
N LYS A 87 -16.79 2.80 -10.60
CA LYS A 87 -15.94 2.08 -11.53
C LYS A 87 -16.61 1.96 -12.88
N LYS A 88 -15.82 1.91 -13.94
CA LYS A 88 -16.31 1.51 -15.26
C LYS A 88 -16.72 0.04 -15.24
N GLU A 89 -17.69 -0.33 -16.06
CA GLU A 89 -18.07 -1.73 -16.23
C GLU A 89 -16.94 -2.52 -16.89
N ASP A 90 -16.29 -1.92 -17.90
CA ASP A 90 -15.14 -2.50 -18.61
C ASP A 90 -13.89 -1.63 -18.42
N PHE A 91 -12.82 -2.23 -17.97
CA PHE A 91 -11.50 -1.61 -17.88
C PHE A 91 -10.38 -2.64 -18.10
N LEU A 92 -9.18 -2.16 -18.37
CA LEU A 92 -8.03 -3.03 -18.66
C LEU A 92 -7.70 -3.93 -17.48
N PHE A 93 -7.37 -5.19 -17.78
CA PHE A 93 -6.92 -6.16 -16.79
C PHE A 93 -5.77 -5.59 -15.95
N GLY A 94 -5.88 -5.72 -14.64
CA GLY A 94 -4.82 -5.32 -13.70
C GLY A 94 -4.77 -3.83 -13.36
N SER A 95 -5.62 -2.94 -13.94
CA SER A 95 -5.57 -1.49 -13.64
C SER A 95 -5.68 -1.18 -12.16
N GLN A 96 -6.59 -1.82 -11.43
CA GLN A 96 -6.73 -1.61 -9.98
C GLN A 96 -5.50 -2.09 -9.20
N GLN A 97 -4.93 -3.21 -9.62
CA GLN A 97 -3.71 -3.74 -9.01
C GLN A 97 -2.51 -2.82 -9.27
N LEU A 98 -2.40 -2.24 -10.46
CA LEU A 98 -1.35 -1.29 -10.79
C LEU A 98 -1.47 0.00 -9.96
N ILE A 99 -2.67 0.53 -9.75
CA ILE A 99 -2.90 1.67 -8.84
C ILE A 99 -2.29 1.38 -7.47
N ARG A 100 -2.59 0.22 -6.91
CA ARG A 100 -2.08 -0.20 -5.61
C ARG A 100 -0.55 -0.34 -5.62
N ILE A 101 0.01 -1.02 -6.61
CA ILE A 101 1.46 -1.22 -6.74
C ILE A 101 2.19 0.12 -6.83
N TYR A 102 1.72 1.05 -7.65
CA TYR A 102 2.35 2.36 -7.79
C TYR A 102 2.28 3.18 -6.50
N LEU A 103 1.16 3.13 -5.79
CA LEU A 103 1.02 3.77 -4.49
C LEU A 103 2.00 3.17 -3.47
N GLU A 104 2.01 1.86 -3.31
CA GLU A 104 2.90 1.15 -2.37
C GLU A 104 4.38 1.43 -2.67
N GLN A 105 4.76 1.36 -3.94
CA GLN A 105 6.14 1.66 -4.38
C GLN A 105 6.52 3.12 -4.06
N MET A 106 5.63 4.07 -4.30
CA MET A 106 5.84 5.48 -4.00
C MET A 106 6.06 5.71 -2.49
N LEU A 107 5.22 5.11 -1.65
CA LEU A 107 5.33 5.19 -0.19
C LEU A 107 6.68 4.61 0.30
N ILE A 108 7.10 3.46 -0.24
CA ILE A 108 8.38 2.83 0.07
C ILE A 108 9.54 3.74 -0.32
N TYR A 109 9.52 4.35 -1.49
CA TYR A 109 10.58 5.26 -1.95
C TYR A 109 10.67 6.49 -1.05
N MET A 110 9.55 7.09 -0.66
CA MET A 110 9.52 8.22 0.24
C MET A 110 10.15 7.88 1.60
N ILE A 111 9.80 6.73 2.19
CA ILE A 111 10.37 6.29 3.46
C ILE A 111 11.88 6.08 3.31
N ARG A 112 12.32 5.31 2.31
CA ARG A 112 13.75 5.02 2.10
C ARG A 112 14.58 6.27 1.92
N ARG A 113 14.09 7.23 1.14
CA ARG A 113 14.82 8.46 0.82
C ARG A 113 14.89 9.43 2.00
N ASN A 114 13.88 9.45 2.87
CA ASN A 114 13.78 10.43 3.94
C ASN A 114 14.07 9.84 5.34
N SER A 115 14.47 8.58 5.42
CA SER A 115 14.90 7.96 6.68
C SER A 115 16.39 8.17 6.88
N SER A 116 16.78 8.63 8.07
CA SER A 116 18.18 8.72 8.48
C SER A 116 18.30 8.24 9.93
N PRO A 117 19.01 7.15 10.19
CA PRO A 117 19.68 6.25 9.23
C PRO A 117 18.67 5.55 8.30
N PRO A 118 19.14 4.93 7.18
CA PRO A 118 18.26 4.19 6.29
C PRO A 118 17.44 3.17 7.06
N MET A 119 16.12 3.15 6.79
CA MET A 119 15.23 2.18 7.43
C MET A 119 15.58 0.78 6.90
N THR A 120 16.19 -0.04 7.75
CA THR A 120 16.47 -1.45 7.45
C THR A 120 15.51 -2.32 8.23
N VAL A 121 14.99 -3.36 7.59
CA VAL A 121 14.27 -4.42 8.32
C VAL A 121 15.32 -5.41 8.78
N PRO A 122 15.46 -5.68 10.10
CA PRO A 122 16.40 -6.69 10.58
C PRO A 122 16.07 -8.04 9.93
N VAL A 123 17.07 -8.60 9.23
CA VAL A 123 16.97 -9.96 8.70
C VAL A 123 16.77 -10.89 9.91
N GLY A 124 15.61 -11.50 10.03
CA GLY A 124 15.25 -12.39 11.17
C GLY A 124 14.06 -11.92 12.01
N LYS A 125 13.51 -10.70 11.80
CA LYS A 125 12.21 -10.32 12.37
C LYS A 125 11.04 -10.55 11.41
N PHE A 126 11.27 -11.24 10.30
CA PHE A 126 10.20 -11.84 9.55
C PHE A 126 9.63 -12.98 10.36
N VAL A 127 8.48 -12.70 10.92
CA VAL A 127 7.63 -13.63 11.63
C VAL A 127 8.27 -14.17 12.93
N ASN A 128 7.78 -13.72 14.06
CA ASN A 128 7.75 -14.54 15.25
C ASN A 128 6.87 -15.78 14.99
N LEU A 129 7.33 -16.66 14.14
CA LEU A 129 6.90 -18.06 14.06
C LEU A 129 7.50 -18.83 15.24
N LYS A 130 7.70 -18.18 16.40
CA LYS A 130 8.30 -18.81 17.56
C LYS A 130 7.50 -19.99 18.11
N ASN A 131 6.26 -20.16 17.71
CA ASN A 131 5.45 -21.29 18.17
C ASN A 131 5.19 -22.38 17.11
N ASN A 132 5.60 -22.21 15.84
CA ASN A 132 5.32 -23.17 14.78
C ASN A 132 6.55 -23.74 14.07
N SER A 133 7.74 -23.53 14.56
CA SER A 133 8.97 -24.05 13.91
C SER A 133 8.95 -25.59 13.75
N ALA A 134 8.42 -26.30 14.73
CA ALA A 134 8.32 -27.76 14.67
C ALA A 134 7.20 -28.22 13.71
N VAL A 135 6.06 -27.54 13.70
CA VAL A 135 4.94 -27.81 12.81
C VAL A 135 5.33 -27.53 11.37
N TYR A 136 5.91 -26.35 11.12
CA TYR A 136 6.39 -25.96 9.80
C TYR A 136 7.41 -26.96 9.22
N LYS A 137 8.40 -27.36 10.02
CA LYS A 137 9.39 -28.36 9.59
C LYS A 137 8.79 -29.72 9.26
N ARG A 138 7.79 -30.17 10.04
CA ARG A 138 7.08 -31.41 9.77
C ARG A 138 6.29 -31.34 8.45
N VAL A 139 5.59 -30.23 8.22
CA VAL A 139 4.82 -30.02 6.99
C VAL A 139 5.74 -30.01 5.77
N ILE A 140 6.86 -29.30 5.82
CA ILE A 140 7.83 -29.28 4.73
C ILE A 140 8.43 -30.67 4.49
N ALA A 141 8.85 -31.37 5.53
CA ALA A 141 9.37 -32.73 5.39
C ALA A 141 8.34 -33.68 4.78
N TYR A 142 7.08 -33.61 5.23
CA TYR A 142 6.00 -34.38 4.66
C TYR A 142 5.80 -34.08 3.15
N MET A 143 5.85 -32.83 2.76
CA MET A 143 5.73 -32.42 1.35
C MET A 143 6.92 -32.89 0.51
N GLU A 144 8.13 -32.86 1.07
CA GLU A 144 9.34 -33.37 0.40
C GLU A 144 9.30 -34.88 0.20
N ASP A 145 8.83 -35.63 1.21
CA ASP A 145 8.73 -37.08 1.17
C ASP A 145 7.65 -37.54 0.15
N HIS A 146 6.56 -36.78 -0.02
CA HIS A 146 5.43 -37.10 -0.88
C HIS A 146 5.36 -36.25 -2.16
N ILE A 147 6.49 -35.65 -2.59
CA ILE A 147 6.55 -34.71 -3.72
C ILE A 147 6.07 -35.25 -5.05
N ARG A 148 5.99 -36.59 -5.18
CA ARG A 148 5.51 -37.30 -6.39
C ARG A 148 4.05 -37.71 -6.29
N GLU A 149 3.37 -37.40 -5.20
CA GLU A 149 1.99 -37.81 -4.93
C GLU A 149 1.07 -36.57 -4.99
N ASN A 150 -0.21 -36.79 -5.21
CA ASN A 150 -1.22 -35.73 -5.15
C ASN A 150 -1.60 -35.48 -3.69
N ILE A 151 -0.88 -34.58 -3.04
CA ILE A 151 -1.13 -34.19 -1.66
C ILE A 151 -2.29 -33.18 -1.61
N THR A 152 -3.30 -33.46 -0.81
CA THR A 152 -4.39 -32.53 -0.55
C THR A 152 -4.16 -31.75 0.74
N LEU A 153 -4.89 -30.63 0.90
CA LEU A 153 -4.88 -29.87 2.15
C LEU A 153 -5.37 -30.71 3.34
N TYR A 154 -6.26 -31.66 3.10
CA TYR A 154 -6.73 -32.60 4.10
C TYR A 154 -5.59 -33.50 4.59
N ASP A 155 -4.82 -34.09 3.69
CA ASP A 155 -3.69 -34.97 4.01
C ASP A 155 -2.63 -34.21 4.81
N LEU A 156 -2.30 -32.97 4.41
CA LEU A 156 -1.38 -32.11 5.15
C LEU A 156 -1.86 -31.84 6.58
N CYS A 157 -3.12 -31.56 6.77
CA CYS A 157 -3.68 -31.30 8.11
C CYS A 157 -3.75 -32.58 8.95
N HIS A 158 -4.25 -33.67 8.38
CA HIS A 158 -4.50 -34.93 9.05
C HIS A 158 -3.19 -35.59 9.51
N ASP A 159 -2.24 -35.78 8.59
CA ASP A 159 -1.01 -36.51 8.86
C ASP A 159 -0.01 -35.75 9.70
N ASN A 160 -0.10 -34.42 9.69
CA ASN A 160 0.70 -33.56 10.55
C ASN A 160 0.02 -33.17 11.87
N MET A 161 -1.23 -33.64 12.11
CA MET A 161 -2.04 -33.34 13.30
C MET A 161 -2.19 -31.83 13.56
N ILE A 162 -2.52 -31.09 12.52
CA ILE A 162 -2.67 -29.63 12.58
C ILE A 162 -4.04 -29.19 12.08
N GLY A 163 -4.56 -28.12 12.66
CA GLY A 163 -5.78 -27.49 12.19
C GLY A 163 -5.56 -26.65 10.92
N ARG A 164 -6.58 -26.50 10.06
CA ARG A 164 -6.52 -25.65 8.85
C ARG A 164 -6.05 -24.21 9.11
N SER A 165 -6.30 -23.68 10.31
CA SER A 165 -5.88 -22.34 10.71
C SER A 165 -4.41 -22.23 11.14
N GLN A 166 -3.70 -23.35 11.18
CA GLN A 166 -2.28 -23.44 11.57
C GLN A 166 -1.35 -23.69 10.39
N LEU A 167 -1.90 -23.91 9.19
CA LEU A 167 -1.23 -23.93 7.90
C LEU A 167 -1.17 -22.52 7.31
#